data_ffcdf9f31b5445d82d4cdaf55a1725c4
#
_entry.id   ffcdf9f31b5445d82d4cdaf55a1725c4
#
_cell.length_a   1.000
_cell.length_b   1.000
_cell.length_c   1.000
_cell.angle_alpha   90.00
_cell.angle_beta   90.00
_cell.angle_gamma   90.00
#
_symmetry.space_group_name_H-M   'P 1'
#
loop_
_entity.id
_entity.type
_entity.pdbx_description
1 polymer ?
#
loop_
_entity_poly.entity_id
_entity_poly.type
_entity_poly.pdbx_seq_one_letter_code
_entity_poly.pdbx_strand_id
1 'polypeptide(L)'
;AADVDSEIQACIMGAERMAELFARFGRGTVEACFQAILDNCASVFRDEWLPKIANGTYAWEDYVEHDGQTDPSLHKLALTMTKTDDKIVLDFNGTDPQALGPINWPADYADGKFLIKWIAPVLRNLADTPERAAEIHCNEGVCQIFEVIFPPKGTLITPIRPAATNARSFPLLRSIGLLAGCVAQAVEKGRMPADQETIRYTGFYGDDLVGEPFLS
;
A
#
# COMPACT_ATOMS: atom_id res chain seq x y z
N ALA A 1 26.53 -0.77 -8.48
CA ALA A 1 26.74 -0.25 -9.86
C ALA A 1 25.77 -0.94 -10.83
N ALA A 2 25.78 -2.27 -10.98
CA ALA A 2 24.94 -2.99 -11.95
C ALA A 2 23.43 -2.75 -11.75
N ASP A 3 22.93 -2.73 -10.52
CA ASP A 3 21.51 -2.50 -10.23
C ASP A 3 21.08 -1.09 -10.63
N VAL A 4 21.88 -0.08 -10.32
CA VAL A 4 21.60 1.31 -10.71
C VAL A 4 21.63 1.47 -12.23
N ASP A 5 22.57 0.79 -12.93
CA ASP A 5 22.63 0.82 -14.38
C ASP A 5 21.38 0.15 -14.99
N SER A 6 20.90 -0.95 -14.39
CA SER A 6 19.67 -1.64 -14.81
C SER A 6 18.43 -0.76 -14.60
N GLU A 7 18.32 -0.04 -13.48
CA GLU A 7 17.23 0.90 -13.22
C GLU A 7 17.22 2.05 -14.25
N ILE A 8 18.41 2.62 -14.56
CA ILE A 8 18.54 3.65 -15.58
C ILE A 8 18.09 3.13 -16.95
N GLN A 9 18.53 1.93 -17.36
CA GLN A 9 18.12 1.33 -18.63
C GLN A 9 16.63 1.05 -18.69
N ALA A 10 16.01 0.61 -17.58
CA ALA A 10 14.57 0.42 -17.51
C ALA A 10 13.81 1.74 -17.71
N CYS A 11 14.28 2.84 -17.11
CA CYS A 11 13.69 4.16 -17.31
C CYS A 11 13.82 4.65 -18.78
N ILE A 12 14.99 4.45 -19.40
CA ILE A 12 15.21 4.82 -20.80
C ILE A 12 14.25 4.03 -21.70
N MET A 13 14.19 2.71 -21.53
CA MET A 13 13.29 1.85 -22.32
C MET A 13 11.82 2.25 -22.09
N GLY A 14 11.41 2.55 -20.88
CA GLY A 14 10.06 3.04 -20.57
C GLY A 14 9.72 4.34 -21.33
N ALA A 15 10.65 5.29 -21.34
CA ALA A 15 10.48 6.55 -22.07
C ALA A 15 10.37 6.33 -23.59
N GLU A 16 11.17 5.45 -24.17
CA GLU A 16 11.10 5.08 -25.57
C GLU A 16 9.75 4.46 -25.94
N ARG A 17 9.25 3.50 -25.13
CA ARG A 17 7.94 2.88 -25.33
C ARG A 17 6.80 3.87 -25.23
N MET A 18 6.87 4.82 -24.30
CA MET A 18 5.90 5.91 -24.22
C MET A 18 5.93 6.81 -25.45
N ALA A 19 7.11 7.15 -25.95
CA ALA A 19 7.26 7.94 -27.18
C ALA A 19 6.65 7.21 -28.39
N GLU A 20 6.85 5.91 -28.51
CA GLU A 20 6.22 5.07 -29.56
C GLU A 20 4.69 5.11 -29.48
N LEU A 21 4.11 5.01 -28.27
CA LEU A 21 2.66 5.11 -28.08
C LEU A 21 2.13 6.48 -28.51
N PHE A 22 2.79 7.56 -28.12
CA PHE A 22 2.41 8.91 -28.53
C PHE A 22 2.53 9.12 -30.04
N ALA A 23 3.58 8.58 -30.66
CA ALA A 23 3.77 8.65 -32.11
C ALA A 23 2.68 7.87 -32.87
N ARG A 24 2.27 6.71 -32.36
CA ARG A 24 1.30 5.82 -32.99
C ARG A 24 -0.15 6.29 -32.84
N PHE A 25 -0.54 6.76 -31.66
CA PHE A 25 -1.95 7.04 -31.33
C PHE A 25 -2.25 8.52 -31.11
N GLY A 26 -1.23 9.35 -31.03
CA GLY A 26 -1.36 10.77 -30.65
C GLY A 26 -1.46 10.95 -29.14
N ARG A 27 -0.89 12.06 -28.66
CA ARG A 27 -0.81 12.37 -27.23
C ARG A 27 -2.20 12.40 -26.54
N GLY A 28 -3.16 13.09 -27.16
CA GLY A 28 -4.51 13.21 -26.60
C GLY A 28 -5.22 11.88 -26.41
N THR A 29 -5.07 10.94 -27.36
CA THR A 29 -5.65 9.59 -27.24
C THR A 29 -5.01 8.82 -26.09
N VAL A 30 -3.69 8.85 -25.97
CA VAL A 30 -2.97 8.13 -24.91
C VAL A 30 -3.31 8.67 -23.52
N GLU A 31 -3.35 10.01 -23.38
CA GLU A 31 -3.75 10.65 -22.10
C GLU A 31 -5.20 10.33 -21.73
N ALA A 32 -6.12 10.33 -22.70
CA ALA A 32 -7.50 9.92 -22.47
C ALA A 32 -7.62 8.44 -22.05
N CYS A 33 -6.81 7.54 -22.63
CA CYS A 33 -6.74 6.15 -22.19
C CYS A 33 -6.25 6.02 -20.75
N PHE A 34 -5.24 6.77 -20.34
CA PHE A 34 -4.77 6.75 -18.94
C PHE A 34 -5.88 7.20 -17.99
N GLN A 35 -6.56 8.29 -18.32
CA GLN A 35 -7.68 8.75 -17.50
C GLN A 35 -8.79 7.69 -17.40
N ALA A 36 -9.17 7.09 -18.52
CA ALA A 36 -10.17 6.02 -18.55
C ALA A 36 -9.78 4.80 -17.69
N ILE A 37 -8.49 4.44 -17.65
CA ILE A 37 -7.99 3.36 -16.80
C ILE A 37 -8.12 3.73 -15.31
N LEU A 38 -7.81 4.97 -14.94
CA LEU A 38 -7.97 5.45 -13.57
C LEU A 38 -9.45 5.50 -13.16
N ASP A 39 -10.30 6.04 -14.03
CA ASP A 39 -11.74 6.19 -13.77
C ASP A 39 -12.42 4.82 -13.68
N ASN A 40 -12.04 3.87 -14.52
CA ASN A 40 -12.54 2.49 -14.42
C ASN A 40 -12.19 1.85 -13.08
N CYS A 41 -10.97 2.01 -12.59
CA CYS A 41 -10.60 1.52 -11.27
C CYS A 41 -11.46 2.19 -10.18
N ALA A 42 -11.59 3.51 -10.21
CA ALA A 42 -12.39 4.25 -9.24
C ALA A 42 -13.86 3.82 -9.25
N SER A 43 -14.45 3.60 -10.44
CA SER A 43 -15.85 3.19 -10.57
C SER A 43 -16.09 1.80 -9.99
N VAL A 44 -15.21 0.84 -10.24
CA VAL A 44 -15.34 -0.51 -9.66
C VAL A 44 -15.33 -0.45 -8.13
N PHE A 45 -14.40 0.30 -7.54
CA PHE A 45 -14.36 0.44 -6.10
C PHE A 45 -15.61 1.13 -5.54
N ARG A 46 -16.10 2.17 -6.22
CA ARG A 46 -17.29 2.92 -5.81
C ARG A 46 -18.58 2.10 -5.98
N ASP A 47 -18.73 1.44 -7.11
CA ASP A 47 -20.02 0.87 -7.51
C ASP A 47 -20.18 -0.58 -7.05
N GLU A 48 -19.09 -1.34 -6.90
CA GLU A 48 -19.14 -2.76 -6.55
C GLU A 48 -18.70 -3.05 -5.10
N TRP A 49 -17.73 -2.32 -4.55
CA TRP A 49 -17.15 -2.67 -3.25
C TRP A 49 -17.60 -1.77 -2.11
N LEU A 50 -17.66 -0.46 -2.32
CA LEU A 50 -18.14 0.46 -1.28
C LEU A 50 -19.55 0.10 -0.76
N PRO A 51 -20.52 -0.32 -1.61
CA PRO A 51 -21.85 -0.69 -1.13
C PRO A 51 -21.86 -1.93 -0.22
N LYS A 52 -20.84 -2.77 -0.27
CA LYS A 52 -20.70 -3.97 0.57
C LYS A 52 -20.17 -3.65 1.98
N ILE A 53 -19.65 -2.46 2.18
CA ILE A 53 -19.13 -1.98 3.46
C ILE A 53 -20.19 -1.11 4.10
N ALA A 54 -20.65 -1.46 5.29
CA ALA A 54 -21.65 -0.67 6.01
C ALA A 54 -21.10 0.72 6.38
N ASN A 55 -21.94 1.75 6.31
CA ASN A 55 -21.57 3.08 6.78
C ASN A 55 -21.33 3.07 8.29
N GLY A 56 -20.31 3.75 8.75
CA GLY A 56 -19.95 3.79 10.16
C GLY A 56 -18.50 4.16 10.41
N THR A 57 -18.13 4.07 11.67
CA THR A 57 -16.75 4.30 12.11
C THR A 57 -16.24 3.03 12.79
N TYR A 58 -15.11 2.54 12.34
CA TYR A 58 -14.50 1.28 12.74
C TYR A 58 -13.04 1.53 13.10
N ALA A 59 -12.54 0.89 14.14
CA ALA A 59 -11.18 1.08 14.60
C ALA A 59 -10.46 -0.27 14.71
N TRP A 60 -9.18 -0.25 14.40
CA TRP A 60 -8.28 -1.39 14.54
C TRP A 60 -6.88 -0.93 14.92
N GLU A 61 -6.19 -1.73 15.72
CA GLU A 61 -4.80 -1.52 16.13
C GLU A 61 -3.98 -2.76 15.82
N ASP A 62 -2.73 -2.55 15.45
CA ASP A 62 -1.75 -3.63 15.25
C ASP A 62 -0.36 -3.14 15.69
N TYR A 63 0.58 -4.06 15.81
CA TYR A 63 1.87 -3.79 16.43
C TYR A 63 3.02 -4.35 15.60
N VAL A 64 4.09 -3.58 15.53
CA VAL A 64 5.41 -4.09 15.14
C VAL A 64 6.15 -4.45 16.41
N GLU A 65 6.58 -5.70 16.53
CA GLU A 65 7.04 -6.30 17.79
C GLU A 65 8.43 -5.85 18.22
N HIS A 66 9.27 -5.40 17.29
CA HIS A 66 10.64 -5.03 17.57
C HIS A 66 11.21 -4.12 16.49
N ASP A 67 11.95 -3.09 16.90
CA ASP A 67 12.59 -2.14 15.97
C ASP A 67 14.07 -2.45 15.70
N GLY A 68 14.60 -3.54 16.23
CA GLY A 68 16.00 -3.92 16.11
C GLY A 68 16.94 -3.22 17.09
N GLN A 69 16.42 -2.42 18.02
CA GLN A 69 17.18 -1.76 19.08
C GLN A 69 17.21 -2.60 20.38
N THR A 70 17.80 -2.07 21.42
CA THR A 70 18.21 -2.81 22.62
C THR A 70 17.10 -3.45 23.44
N ASP A 71 15.92 -2.88 23.48
CA ASP A 71 14.80 -3.41 24.26
C ASP A 71 13.64 -3.84 23.37
N PRO A 72 13.05 -5.03 23.61
CA PRO A 72 11.82 -5.42 22.95
C PRO A 72 10.73 -4.43 23.31
N SER A 73 10.24 -3.71 22.34
CA SER A 73 9.12 -2.76 22.48
C SER A 73 8.10 -3.02 21.39
N LEU A 74 6.84 -2.91 21.77
CA LEU A 74 5.74 -2.92 20.80
C LEU A 74 5.58 -1.51 20.25
N HIS A 75 5.52 -1.40 18.94
CA HIS A 75 5.25 -0.15 18.24
C HIS A 75 3.87 -0.21 17.62
N LYS A 76 2.94 0.56 18.18
CA LYS A 76 1.55 0.55 17.76
C LYS A 76 1.34 1.31 16.47
N LEU A 77 0.54 0.71 15.60
CA LEU A 77 -0.15 1.34 14.48
C LEU A 77 -1.64 1.37 14.77
N ALA A 78 -2.27 2.50 14.58
CA ALA A 78 -3.70 2.68 14.79
C ALA A 78 -4.38 3.17 13.51
N LEU A 79 -5.59 2.71 13.27
CA LEU A 79 -6.46 3.17 12.20
C LEU A 79 -7.89 3.32 12.70
N THR A 80 -8.48 4.48 12.45
CA THR A 80 -9.93 4.68 12.50
C THR A 80 -10.43 4.90 11.08
N MET A 81 -11.23 3.97 10.58
CA MET A 81 -11.88 4.06 9.28
C MET A 81 -13.29 4.61 9.42
N THR A 82 -13.60 5.70 8.74
CA THR A 82 -14.97 6.21 8.63
C THR A 82 -15.47 6.02 7.19
N LYS A 83 -16.49 5.17 7.02
CA LYS A 83 -17.14 4.90 5.74
C LYS A 83 -18.44 5.67 5.63
N THR A 84 -18.59 6.41 4.54
CA THR A 84 -19.83 7.06 4.10
C THR A 84 -20.30 6.46 2.77
N ASP A 85 -21.41 6.91 2.20
CA ASP A 85 -21.95 6.34 0.96
C ASP A 85 -20.94 6.34 -0.19
N ASP A 86 -20.10 7.36 -0.28
CA ASP A 86 -19.27 7.64 -1.44
C ASP A 86 -17.75 7.62 -1.18
N LYS A 87 -17.31 7.54 0.09
CA LYS A 87 -15.88 7.57 0.43
C LYS A 87 -15.53 6.84 1.72
N ILE A 88 -14.23 6.60 1.87
CA ILE A 88 -13.59 6.07 3.08
C ILE A 88 -12.56 7.09 3.56
N VAL A 89 -12.66 7.50 4.81
CA VAL A 89 -11.65 8.30 5.51
C VAL A 89 -10.83 7.37 6.39
N LEU A 90 -9.52 7.41 6.23
CA LEU A 90 -8.54 6.63 7.00
C LEU A 90 -7.78 7.59 7.93
N ASP A 91 -8.09 7.55 9.21
CA ASP A 91 -7.43 8.35 10.23
C ASP A 91 -6.43 7.50 11.01
N PHE A 92 -5.14 7.80 10.87
CA PHE A 92 -4.04 7.10 11.52
C PHE A 92 -3.58 7.78 12.83
N ASN A 93 -4.31 8.73 13.37
CA ASN A 93 -4.02 9.29 14.67
C ASN A 93 -4.06 8.19 15.76
N GLY A 94 -3.14 8.27 16.72
CA GLY A 94 -2.95 7.24 17.74
C GLY A 94 -1.85 6.24 17.40
N THR A 95 -1.23 6.34 16.23
CA THR A 95 0.01 5.63 15.89
C THR A 95 1.17 6.17 16.73
N ASP A 96 2.01 5.28 17.24
CA ASP A 96 3.13 5.59 18.12
C ASP A 96 4.18 6.52 17.49
N PRO A 97 4.99 7.18 18.32
CA PRO A 97 6.15 7.94 17.87
C PRO A 97 7.09 7.10 16.99
N GLN A 98 7.88 7.79 16.17
CA GLN A 98 8.90 7.12 15.34
C GLN A 98 9.86 6.29 16.18
N ALA A 99 10.20 5.11 15.66
CA ALA A 99 11.13 4.19 16.29
C ALA A 99 12.59 4.65 16.12
N LEU A 100 13.45 4.25 17.04
CA LEU A 100 14.90 4.43 16.90
C LEU A 100 15.48 3.52 15.82
N GLY A 101 14.90 2.32 15.67
CA GLY A 101 15.29 1.34 14.66
C GLY A 101 14.68 1.62 13.27
N PRO A 102 14.99 0.77 12.28
CA PRO A 102 14.74 1.06 10.87
C PRO A 102 13.29 0.81 10.40
N ILE A 103 12.35 0.59 11.32
CA ILE A 103 10.95 0.25 11.01
C ILE A 103 10.05 1.45 10.67
N ASN A 104 10.57 2.64 10.53
CA ASN A 104 9.77 3.81 10.19
C ASN A 104 9.39 3.81 8.70
N TRP A 105 8.19 4.29 8.40
CA TRP A 105 7.68 4.35 7.04
C TRP A 105 7.13 5.74 6.71
N PRO A 106 7.70 6.49 5.76
CA PRO A 106 7.15 7.77 5.31
C PRO A 106 5.92 7.55 4.43
N ALA A 107 4.81 7.15 5.05
CA ALA A 107 3.56 6.81 4.38
C ALA A 107 2.83 8.03 3.80
N ASP A 108 3.11 9.22 4.29
CA ASP A 108 2.55 10.49 3.85
C ASP A 108 3.15 11.02 2.52
N TYR A 109 4.04 10.25 1.89
CA TYR A 109 4.56 10.56 0.57
C TYR A 109 3.42 10.67 -0.45
N ALA A 110 3.47 11.69 -1.30
CA ALA A 110 2.45 11.99 -2.32
C ALA A 110 1.02 12.07 -1.73
N ASP A 111 0.86 12.73 -0.59
CA ASP A 111 -0.43 12.91 0.10
C ASP A 111 -1.16 11.58 0.40
N GLY A 112 -0.39 10.54 0.71
CA GLY A 112 -0.92 9.23 1.05
C GLY A 112 -1.31 8.35 -0.15
N LYS A 113 -1.16 8.81 -1.38
CA LYS A 113 -1.47 7.98 -2.57
C LYS A 113 -0.66 6.68 -2.60
N PHE A 114 0.60 6.75 -2.15
CA PHE A 114 1.44 5.57 -2.06
C PHE A 114 0.89 4.57 -1.03
N LEU A 115 0.50 5.04 0.15
CA LEU A 115 -0.14 4.22 1.18
C LEU A 115 -1.42 3.57 0.63
N ILE A 116 -2.32 4.35 0.04
CA ILE A 116 -3.60 3.85 -0.49
C ILE A 116 -3.38 2.76 -1.52
N LYS A 117 -2.44 2.92 -2.44
CA LYS A 117 -2.12 1.90 -3.45
C LYS A 117 -1.68 0.57 -2.85
N TRP A 118 -1.04 0.59 -1.70
CA TRP A 118 -0.59 -0.63 -1.02
C TRP A 118 -1.69 -1.30 -0.21
N ILE A 119 -2.54 -0.53 0.49
CA ILE A 119 -3.55 -1.12 1.38
C ILE A 119 -4.88 -1.41 0.68
N ALA A 120 -5.33 -0.56 -0.26
CA ALA A 120 -6.61 -0.71 -0.93
C ALA A 120 -6.80 -2.05 -1.67
N PRO A 121 -5.76 -2.72 -2.21
CA PRO A 121 -5.93 -4.04 -2.82
C PRO A 121 -6.57 -5.11 -1.93
N VAL A 122 -6.53 -4.96 -0.60
CA VAL A 122 -7.23 -5.89 0.32
C VAL A 122 -8.73 -5.92 0.06
N LEU A 123 -9.32 -4.84 -0.45
CA LEU A 123 -10.75 -4.77 -0.79
C LEU A 123 -11.14 -5.68 -1.96
N ARG A 124 -10.18 -6.21 -2.72
CA ARG A 124 -10.44 -7.24 -3.75
C ARG A 124 -11.10 -8.49 -3.17
N ASN A 125 -10.90 -8.75 -1.87
CA ASN A 125 -11.59 -9.84 -1.17
C ASN A 125 -13.12 -9.64 -1.12
N LEU A 126 -13.61 -8.43 -1.40
CA LEU A 126 -15.05 -8.13 -1.51
C LEU A 126 -15.65 -8.46 -2.88
N ALA A 127 -14.82 -8.85 -3.86
CA ALA A 127 -15.33 -9.32 -5.15
C ALA A 127 -16.20 -10.57 -4.95
N ASP A 128 -17.23 -10.72 -5.78
CA ASP A 128 -18.18 -11.83 -5.64
C ASP A 128 -17.57 -13.16 -6.08
N THR A 129 -16.59 -13.13 -6.97
CA THR A 129 -15.87 -14.32 -7.44
C THR A 129 -14.36 -14.03 -7.54
N PRO A 130 -13.51 -15.07 -7.45
CA PRO A 130 -12.08 -14.94 -7.69
C PRO A 130 -11.73 -14.40 -9.08
N GLU A 131 -12.52 -14.76 -10.10
CA GLU A 131 -12.35 -14.30 -11.48
C GLU A 131 -12.56 -12.80 -11.54
N ARG A 132 -13.62 -12.29 -10.89
CA ARG A 132 -13.89 -10.85 -10.82
C ARG A 132 -12.77 -10.11 -10.08
N ALA A 133 -12.27 -10.66 -9.00
CA ALA A 133 -11.12 -10.11 -8.29
C ALA A 133 -9.87 -10.02 -9.18
N ALA A 134 -9.64 -10.99 -10.05
CA ALA A 134 -8.50 -11.03 -10.96
C ALA A 134 -8.60 -10.02 -12.11
N GLU A 135 -9.81 -9.70 -12.57
CA GLU A 135 -10.05 -8.72 -13.65
C GLU A 135 -9.74 -7.27 -13.22
N ILE A 136 -9.77 -6.99 -11.91
CA ILE A 136 -9.64 -5.63 -11.41
C ILE A 136 -8.19 -5.31 -11.11
N HIS A 137 -7.64 -4.38 -11.86
CA HIS A 137 -6.29 -3.85 -11.66
C HIS A 137 -6.35 -2.60 -10.77
N CYS A 138 -5.94 -2.75 -9.50
CA CYS A 138 -5.80 -1.62 -8.60
C CYS A 138 -4.71 -0.68 -9.10
N ASN A 139 -5.06 0.59 -9.25
CA ASN A 139 -4.15 1.66 -9.65
C ASN A 139 -4.48 2.95 -8.88
N GLU A 140 -3.90 4.09 -9.23
CA GLU A 140 -4.15 5.37 -8.55
C GLU A 140 -5.61 5.85 -8.60
N GLY A 141 -6.44 5.30 -9.49
CA GLY A 141 -7.88 5.61 -9.54
C GLY A 141 -8.56 5.34 -8.20
N VAL A 142 -8.13 4.33 -7.45
CA VAL A 142 -8.67 4.03 -6.12
C VAL A 142 -8.52 5.20 -5.14
N CYS A 143 -7.51 6.05 -5.30
CA CYS A 143 -7.30 7.21 -4.43
C CYS A 143 -8.45 8.24 -4.50
N GLN A 144 -9.33 8.16 -5.50
CA GLN A 144 -10.48 9.07 -5.62
C GLN A 144 -11.55 8.82 -4.54
N ILE A 145 -11.57 7.64 -3.95
CA ILE A 145 -12.56 7.28 -2.93
C ILE A 145 -12.01 7.26 -1.51
N PHE A 146 -10.70 7.48 -1.35
CA PHE A 146 -10.05 7.53 -0.05
C PHE A 146 -9.60 8.94 0.30
N GLU A 147 -9.73 9.26 1.58
CA GLU A 147 -9.11 10.41 2.22
C GLU A 147 -8.23 9.88 3.37
N VAL A 148 -7.01 10.40 3.51
CA VAL A 148 -6.10 9.97 4.58
C VAL A 148 -5.81 11.14 5.52
N ILE A 149 -6.01 10.90 6.81
CA ILE A 149 -5.61 11.80 7.89
C ILE A 149 -4.38 11.20 8.54
N PHE A 150 -3.25 11.87 8.36
CA PHE A 150 -1.99 11.46 8.98
C PHE A 150 -1.84 12.03 10.38
N PRO A 151 -1.19 11.27 11.30
CA PRO A 151 -0.78 11.81 12.59
C PRO A 151 0.27 12.92 12.39
N PRO A 152 0.56 13.72 13.43
CA PRO A 152 1.64 14.70 13.40
C PRO A 152 2.97 14.07 12.96
N LYS A 153 3.86 14.90 12.40
CA LYS A 153 5.22 14.45 12.05
C LYS A 153 5.98 13.91 13.27
N GLY A 154 6.79 12.88 13.06
CA GLY A 154 7.55 12.23 14.12
C GLY A 154 6.89 10.96 14.65
N THR A 155 5.94 10.39 13.92
CA THR A 155 5.36 9.06 14.22
C THR A 155 5.95 7.99 13.31
N LEU A 156 5.62 6.73 13.60
CA LEU A 156 6.09 5.55 12.89
C LEU A 156 5.82 5.62 11.36
N ILE A 157 4.72 6.26 10.96
CA ILE A 157 4.29 6.39 9.55
C ILE A 157 4.46 7.80 8.96
N THR A 158 4.88 8.75 9.76
CA THR A 158 5.23 10.12 9.35
C THR A 158 6.57 10.55 9.93
N PRO A 159 7.63 9.73 9.76
CA PRO A 159 8.90 9.97 10.43
C PRO A 159 9.58 11.25 9.95
N ILE A 160 10.39 11.84 10.82
CA ILE A 160 11.29 12.95 10.52
C ILE A 160 12.75 12.47 10.57
N ARG A 161 13.60 13.04 9.73
CA ARG A 161 15.04 12.73 9.73
C ARG A 161 15.65 12.98 11.10
N PRO A 162 16.58 12.13 11.54
CA PRO A 162 17.29 11.07 10.81
C PRO A 162 16.69 9.67 10.96
N ALA A 163 15.39 9.51 11.18
CA ALA A 163 14.75 8.20 11.36
C ALA A 163 15.09 7.24 10.21
N ALA A 164 15.53 6.04 10.57
CA ALA A 164 15.86 4.99 9.62
C ALA A 164 14.60 4.28 9.09
N THR A 165 14.59 3.94 7.80
CA THR A 165 13.40 3.43 7.08
C THR A 165 13.66 2.14 6.31
N ASN A 166 14.78 1.46 6.52
CA ASN A 166 15.18 0.31 5.72
C ASN A 166 14.22 -0.88 5.85
N ALA A 167 13.61 -1.04 7.03
CA ALA A 167 12.63 -2.08 7.33
C ALA A 167 11.17 -1.54 7.30
N ARG A 168 10.90 -0.52 6.51
CA ARG A 168 9.56 0.10 6.36
C ARG A 168 8.46 -0.86 5.89
N SER A 169 8.83 -2.02 5.38
CA SER A 169 7.87 -3.06 5.00
C SER A 169 7.06 -3.58 6.18
N PHE A 170 7.58 -3.57 7.40
CA PHE A 170 6.82 -4.01 8.58
C PHE A 170 5.58 -3.15 8.84
N PRO A 171 5.68 -1.82 9.05
CA PRO A 171 4.48 -1.00 9.23
C PRO A 171 3.62 -0.90 7.98
N LEU A 172 4.20 -1.01 6.78
CA LEU A 172 3.45 -1.04 5.53
C LEU A 172 2.50 -2.24 5.51
N LEU A 173 3.00 -3.44 5.77
CA LEU A 173 2.22 -4.66 5.76
C LEU A 173 1.18 -4.65 6.90
N ARG A 174 1.54 -4.21 8.10
CA ARG A 174 0.57 -4.02 9.20
C ARG A 174 -0.55 -3.07 8.81
N SER A 175 -0.27 -2.06 7.99
CA SER A 175 -1.31 -1.13 7.51
C SER A 175 -2.34 -1.80 6.59
N ILE A 176 -1.99 -2.86 5.87
CA ILE A 176 -2.94 -3.70 5.13
C ILE A 176 -3.89 -4.38 6.11
N GLY A 177 -3.35 -4.96 7.18
CA GLY A 177 -4.11 -5.59 8.24
C GLY A 177 -5.02 -4.64 9.00
N LEU A 178 -4.57 -3.40 9.25
CA LEU A 178 -5.43 -2.37 9.86
C LEU A 178 -6.68 -2.12 9.03
N LEU A 179 -6.54 -1.95 7.71
CA LEU A 179 -7.69 -1.77 6.82
C LEU A 179 -8.56 -3.02 6.78
N ALA A 180 -7.98 -4.22 6.67
CA ALA A 180 -8.71 -5.48 6.70
C ALA A 180 -9.51 -5.64 8.00
N GLY A 181 -8.92 -5.35 9.15
CA GLY A 181 -9.57 -5.42 10.47
C GLY A 181 -10.73 -4.43 10.62
N CYS A 182 -10.60 -3.21 10.11
CA CYS A 182 -11.70 -2.24 10.05
C CYS A 182 -12.83 -2.73 9.13
N VAL A 183 -12.49 -3.19 7.92
CA VAL A 183 -13.48 -3.66 6.94
C VAL A 183 -14.18 -4.92 7.42
N ALA A 184 -13.49 -5.84 8.10
CA ALA A 184 -14.09 -7.06 8.65
C ALA A 184 -15.23 -6.78 9.64
N GLN A 185 -15.20 -5.64 10.34
CA GLN A 185 -16.28 -5.20 11.23
C GLN A 185 -17.48 -4.60 10.46
N ALA A 186 -17.25 -4.15 9.23
CA ALA A 186 -18.20 -3.39 8.42
C ALA A 186 -18.89 -4.22 7.33
N VAL A 187 -18.47 -5.47 7.14
CA VAL A 187 -19.00 -6.36 6.09
C VAL A 187 -19.69 -7.58 6.69
N GLU A 188 -20.42 -8.32 5.84
CA GLU A 188 -20.99 -9.59 6.23
C GLU A 188 -19.93 -10.55 6.76
N LYS A 189 -20.24 -11.26 7.82
CA LYS A 189 -19.32 -12.20 8.47
C LYS A 189 -18.75 -13.23 7.48
N GLY A 190 -17.43 -13.34 7.44
CA GLY A 190 -16.71 -14.24 6.54
C GLY A 190 -16.37 -13.66 5.17
N ARG A 191 -16.79 -12.43 4.87
CA ARG A 191 -16.44 -11.74 3.61
C ARG A 191 -15.00 -11.19 3.59
N MET A 192 -14.47 -10.81 4.75
CA MET A 192 -13.10 -10.36 4.90
C MET A 192 -12.35 -11.35 5.79
N PRO A 193 -11.22 -11.92 5.33
CA PRO A 193 -10.42 -12.80 6.16
C PRO A 193 -9.82 -12.01 7.33
N ALA A 194 -9.56 -12.70 8.44
CA ALA A 194 -8.71 -12.16 9.48
C ALA A 194 -7.32 -11.89 8.88
N ASP A 195 -6.76 -10.77 9.26
CA ASP A 195 -5.39 -10.47 8.88
C ASP A 195 -4.45 -11.47 9.51
N GLN A 196 -3.63 -12.07 8.70
CA GLN A 196 -2.49 -12.85 9.14
C GLN A 196 -1.28 -12.48 8.30
N GLU A 197 -0.58 -11.47 8.74
CA GLU A 197 0.64 -11.08 8.08
C GLU A 197 1.83 -11.87 8.55
N THR A 198 2.40 -12.62 7.63
CA THR A 198 3.72 -13.22 7.79
C THR A 198 4.66 -12.58 6.77
N ILE A 199 5.58 -11.77 7.24
CA ILE A 199 6.68 -11.29 6.41
C ILE A 199 7.72 -12.40 6.38
N ARG A 200 8.00 -12.92 5.19
CA ARG A 200 9.08 -13.85 4.97
C ARG A 200 10.17 -13.16 4.16
N TYR A 201 11.32 -12.98 4.78
CA TYR A 201 12.53 -12.65 4.05
C TYR A 201 13.25 -13.95 3.73
N THR A 202 13.44 -14.21 2.44
CA THR A 202 14.22 -15.33 1.97
C THR A 202 15.51 -14.78 1.42
N GLY A 203 16.61 -15.02 2.08
CA GLY A 203 17.95 -14.74 1.58
C GLY A 203 18.48 -15.96 0.83
N PHE A 204 18.99 -15.74 -0.37
CA PHE A 204 19.75 -16.76 -1.08
C PHE A 204 21.24 -16.43 -0.93
N TYR A 205 22.02 -17.40 -0.51
CA TYR A 205 23.45 -17.28 -0.42
C TYR A 205 24.10 -18.56 -0.92
N GLY A 206 25.26 -18.45 -1.48
CA GLY A 206 26.00 -19.55 -2.06
C GLY A 206 27.06 -19.04 -3.01
N ASP A 207 27.57 -19.95 -3.82
CA ASP A 207 28.47 -19.61 -4.91
C ASP A 207 27.69 -19.60 -6.23
N ASP A 208 28.00 -18.65 -7.09
CA ASP A 208 27.44 -18.65 -8.44
C ASP A 208 28.06 -19.76 -9.33
N LEU A 209 27.67 -19.80 -10.60
CA LEU A 209 28.15 -20.83 -11.53
C LEU A 209 29.66 -20.79 -11.80
N VAL A 210 30.32 -19.70 -11.42
CA VAL A 210 31.80 -19.54 -11.56
C VAL A 210 32.51 -19.62 -10.22
N GLY A 211 31.78 -19.88 -9.11
CA GLY A 211 32.34 -20.07 -7.78
C GLY A 211 32.57 -18.77 -6.99
N GLU A 212 31.90 -17.67 -7.39
CA GLU A 212 31.92 -16.44 -6.62
C GLU A 212 30.76 -16.40 -5.62
N PRO A 213 31.01 -16.03 -4.36
CA PRO A 213 29.96 -15.96 -3.35
C PRO A 213 28.96 -14.87 -3.67
N PHE A 214 27.66 -15.18 -3.53
CA PHE A 214 26.58 -14.21 -3.67
C PHE A 214 25.65 -14.22 -2.46
N LEU A 215 25.02 -13.07 -2.20
CA LEU A 215 23.97 -12.86 -1.23
C LEU A 215 22.86 -12.01 -1.88
N SER A 216 21.61 -12.48 -1.89
CA SER A 216 20.44 -11.74 -2.37
C SER A 216 19.26 -11.85 -1.41
#